data_92c1e7d4d61e548dc8d5ca00db45b3e5
#
_entry.id   92c1e7d4d61e548dc8d5ca00db45b3e5
#
_cell.length_a   1.000
_cell.length_b   1.000
_cell.length_c   1.000
_cell.angle_alpha   90.00
_cell.angle_beta   90.00
_cell.angle_gamma   90.00
#
_symmetry.space_group_name_H-M   'P 1'
#
loop_
_entity.id
_entity.type
_entity.pdbx_description
1 polymer ?
#
loop_
_entity_poly.entity_id
_entity_poly.type
_entity_poly.pdbx_seq_one_letter_code
_entity_poly.pdbx_strand_id
1 'polypeptide(L)'
;MRIGLLFISLYLISANLHANPQRVTIFADDAYPPYSYVENSRAVGIYPEILRAADVLMTEFEIDLQPIPWRRGLKLLEAGRIFALLPPYYYPQRRPYIHPYSDPILDEEVVVYCQNAWLNKRKSAEWPRDFYGLTIGMNDGFSLGGQVFWKAVEEKQIEVKYANGNRVNLLKLRGDRIDCYVNDRISILWELTRLKREGIVDTVNFSIATKISLEQGYIGFTNQNLEQYPYQSQFVASFNSALAELKSSGQLDKIVDRYIE
;
A
#
# COMPACT_ATOMS: atom_id res chain seq x y z
N MET A 1 -46.49 54.12 42.78
CA MET A 1 -46.48 53.43 41.50
C MET A 1 -45.07 52.91 41.30
N ARG A 2 -44.81 51.63 41.60
CA ARG A 2 -43.48 51.01 41.46
C ARG A 2 -43.51 50.12 40.21
N ILE A 3 -42.74 50.48 39.17
CA ILE A 3 -42.60 49.71 37.96
C ILE A 3 -41.43 48.71 38.16
N GLY A 4 -41.76 47.43 38.28
CA GLY A 4 -40.76 46.35 38.37
C GLY A 4 -40.28 46.02 36.94
N LEU A 5 -38.96 46.16 36.65
CA LEU A 5 -38.32 45.64 35.46
C LEU A 5 -38.09 44.15 35.64
N LEU A 6 -38.76 43.35 34.80
CA LEU A 6 -38.47 41.94 34.65
C LEU A 6 -37.25 41.77 33.70
N PHE A 7 -36.10 41.32 34.20
CA PHE A 7 -34.96 40.87 33.39
C PHE A 7 -35.23 39.43 32.93
N ILE A 8 -35.57 39.24 31.66
CA ILE A 8 -35.60 37.92 31.01
C ILE A 8 -34.17 37.56 30.60
N SER A 9 -33.54 36.65 31.34
CA SER A 9 -32.23 36.12 31.01
C SER A 9 -32.39 35.04 29.93
N LEU A 10 -31.98 35.37 28.69
CA LEU A 10 -32.02 34.44 27.55
C LEU A 10 -30.81 33.48 27.64
N TYR A 11 -31.00 32.28 28.15
CA TYR A 11 -30.01 31.23 28.10
C TYR A 11 -29.90 30.71 26.66
N LEU A 12 -28.83 31.11 25.92
CA LEU A 12 -28.43 30.49 24.65
C LEU A 12 -27.92 29.07 24.97
N ILE A 13 -28.75 28.09 24.78
CA ILE A 13 -28.35 26.69 24.74
C ILE A 13 -27.61 26.50 23.42
N SER A 14 -26.27 26.50 23.46
CA SER A 14 -25.43 26.07 22.35
C SER A 14 -25.66 24.58 22.16
N ALA A 15 -26.60 24.22 21.28
CA ALA A 15 -26.69 22.85 20.79
C ALA A 15 -25.41 22.55 19.99
N ASN A 16 -24.54 21.73 20.56
CA ASN A 16 -23.46 21.12 19.80
C ASN A 16 -24.11 20.19 18.75
N LEU A 17 -24.35 20.71 17.55
CA LEU A 17 -24.68 19.89 16.41
C LEU A 17 -23.44 19.00 16.12
N HIS A 18 -23.41 17.80 16.65
CA HIS A 18 -22.51 16.77 16.20
C HIS A 18 -22.97 16.43 14.77
N ALA A 19 -22.33 17.02 13.78
CA ALA A 19 -22.51 16.58 12.40
C ALA A 19 -22.05 15.11 12.33
N ASN A 20 -22.83 14.25 11.68
CA ASN A 20 -22.38 12.88 11.41
C ASN A 20 -21.07 12.93 10.65
N PRO A 21 -20.08 12.07 10.97
CA PRO A 21 -18.81 12.05 10.25
C PRO A 21 -19.04 11.82 8.76
N GLN A 22 -18.25 12.53 7.94
CA GLN A 22 -18.25 12.35 6.49
C GLN A 22 -17.70 10.98 6.15
N ARG A 23 -18.53 10.11 5.58
CA ARG A 23 -18.06 8.79 5.11
C ARG A 23 -17.19 8.93 3.87
N VAL A 24 -15.99 8.33 3.91
CA VAL A 24 -14.97 8.39 2.86
C VAL A 24 -14.55 6.98 2.49
N THR A 25 -14.76 6.60 1.22
CA THR A 25 -14.34 5.29 0.73
C THR A 25 -12.89 5.33 0.25
N ILE A 26 -12.06 4.46 0.84
CA ILE A 26 -10.67 4.22 0.41
C ILE A 26 -10.59 2.79 -0.12
N PHE A 27 -10.06 2.63 -1.33
CA PHE A 27 -9.83 1.32 -1.89
C PHE A 27 -8.44 0.80 -1.53
N ALA A 28 -8.35 -0.48 -1.18
CA ALA A 28 -7.12 -1.12 -0.74
C ALA A 28 -6.79 -2.31 -1.65
N ASP A 29 -5.51 -2.53 -1.95
CA ASP A 29 -5.04 -3.69 -2.73
C ASP A 29 -5.57 -4.99 -2.11
N ASP A 30 -6.12 -5.86 -2.95
CA ASP A 30 -6.71 -7.14 -2.53
C ASP A 30 -5.73 -8.32 -2.56
N ALA A 31 -4.49 -8.13 -3.01
CA ALA A 31 -3.52 -9.20 -3.29
C ALA A 31 -2.06 -8.91 -2.86
N TYR A 32 -1.86 -8.08 -1.83
CA TYR A 32 -0.54 -7.70 -1.31
C TYR A 32 -0.35 -8.05 0.18
N PRO A 33 -0.46 -9.33 0.58
CA PRO A 33 -0.25 -9.74 1.98
C PRO A 33 1.24 -9.64 2.39
N PRO A 34 1.55 -9.38 3.67
CA PRO A 34 0.64 -9.10 4.78
C PRO A 34 0.15 -7.64 4.83
N TYR A 35 0.56 -6.81 3.89
CA TYR A 35 0.32 -5.37 3.91
C TYR A 35 -1.15 -5.01 3.65
N SER A 36 -1.73 -5.52 2.56
CA SER A 36 -3.13 -5.30 2.20
C SER A 36 -3.64 -6.46 1.35
N TYR A 37 -4.69 -7.14 1.81
CA TYR A 37 -5.27 -8.27 1.09
C TYR A 37 -6.73 -8.45 1.47
N VAL A 38 -7.42 -9.37 0.81
CA VAL A 38 -8.82 -9.67 1.09
C VAL A 38 -8.96 -10.96 1.89
N GLU A 39 -9.76 -10.90 2.95
CA GLU A 39 -10.22 -12.07 3.70
C GLU A 39 -11.68 -11.87 4.08
N ASN A 40 -12.53 -12.88 3.81
CA ASN A 40 -13.97 -12.83 4.05
C ASN A 40 -14.63 -11.55 3.45
N SER A 41 -14.23 -11.19 2.23
CA SER A 41 -14.69 -10.00 1.49
C SER A 41 -14.34 -8.64 2.18
N ARG A 42 -13.40 -8.63 3.11
CA ARG A 42 -12.92 -7.41 3.79
C ARG A 42 -11.46 -7.17 3.47
N ALA A 43 -11.10 -5.91 3.35
CA ALA A 43 -9.70 -5.50 3.31
C ALA A 43 -9.06 -5.73 4.70
N VAL A 44 -8.00 -6.53 4.75
CA VAL A 44 -7.24 -6.88 5.96
C VAL A 44 -5.75 -6.71 5.70
N GLY A 45 -4.94 -6.74 6.77
CA GLY A 45 -3.50 -6.59 6.71
C GLY A 45 -3.03 -5.32 7.42
N ILE A 46 -1.74 -5.07 7.37
CA ILE A 46 -1.08 -4.00 8.14
C ILE A 46 -1.68 -2.63 7.82
N TYR A 47 -1.77 -2.25 6.55
CA TYR A 47 -2.34 -0.96 6.15
C TYR A 47 -3.81 -0.79 6.52
N PRO A 48 -4.71 -1.75 6.22
CA PRO A 48 -6.10 -1.68 6.67
C PRO A 48 -6.25 -1.53 8.19
N GLU A 49 -5.40 -2.18 9.00
CA GLU A 49 -5.45 -2.02 10.45
C GLU A 49 -4.97 -0.64 10.91
N ILE A 50 -3.92 -0.10 10.29
CA ILE A 50 -3.45 1.27 10.56
C ILE A 50 -4.56 2.29 10.21
N LEU A 51 -5.23 2.12 9.07
CA LEU A 51 -6.31 3.02 8.68
C LEU A 51 -7.50 2.94 9.64
N ARG A 52 -7.87 1.76 10.12
CA ARG A 52 -8.91 1.62 11.15
C ARG A 52 -8.51 2.25 12.48
N ALA A 53 -7.23 2.15 12.85
CA ALA A 53 -6.74 2.81 14.05
C ALA A 53 -6.73 4.35 13.90
N ALA A 54 -6.39 4.86 12.72
CA ALA A 54 -6.48 6.29 12.42
C ALA A 54 -7.93 6.78 12.40
N ASP A 55 -8.87 6.00 11.85
CA ASP A 55 -10.30 6.31 11.79
C ASP A 55 -10.89 6.61 13.17
N VAL A 56 -10.48 5.83 14.19
CA VAL A 56 -10.91 6.05 15.59
C VAL A 56 -10.47 7.41 16.13
N LEU A 57 -9.38 7.98 15.62
CA LEU A 57 -8.84 9.28 16.02
C LEU A 57 -9.41 10.46 15.21
N MET A 58 -10.12 10.16 14.11
CA MET A 58 -10.68 11.16 13.20
C MET A 58 -12.16 11.36 13.51
N THR A 59 -12.53 12.52 14.07
CA THR A 59 -13.92 12.81 14.48
C THR A 59 -14.82 13.29 13.36
N GLU A 60 -14.25 13.89 12.32
CA GLU A 60 -14.98 14.48 11.18
C GLU A 60 -15.21 13.50 10.03
N PHE A 61 -14.52 12.37 10.03
CA PHE A 61 -14.56 11.38 8.95
C PHE A 61 -14.79 9.97 9.47
N GLU A 62 -15.39 9.12 8.64
CA GLU A 62 -15.53 7.67 8.82
C GLU A 62 -14.94 6.98 7.59
N ILE A 63 -13.92 6.15 7.76
CA ILE A 63 -13.25 5.44 6.67
C ILE A 63 -13.98 4.14 6.32
N ASP A 64 -14.48 4.06 5.08
CA ASP A 64 -15.00 2.83 4.49
C ASP A 64 -13.93 2.17 3.61
N LEU A 65 -13.32 1.07 4.10
CA LEU A 65 -12.26 0.36 3.39
C LEU A 65 -12.85 -0.73 2.49
N GLN A 66 -12.58 -0.62 1.18
CA GLN A 66 -13.05 -1.55 0.16
C GLN A 66 -11.87 -2.24 -0.55
N PRO A 67 -11.82 -3.58 -0.63
CA PRO A 67 -10.76 -4.27 -1.37
C PRO A 67 -11.00 -4.12 -2.88
N ILE A 68 -9.89 -3.99 -3.64
CA ILE A 68 -9.93 -3.89 -5.09
C ILE A 68 -8.67 -4.48 -5.73
N PRO A 69 -8.77 -5.18 -6.88
CA PRO A 69 -7.59 -5.56 -7.65
C PRO A 69 -6.77 -4.32 -8.00
N TRP A 70 -5.47 -4.34 -7.64
CA TRP A 70 -4.58 -3.18 -7.70
C TRP A 70 -4.66 -2.40 -9.03
N ARG A 71 -4.52 -3.12 -10.16
CA ARG A 71 -4.57 -2.51 -11.50
C ARG A 71 -5.91 -1.84 -11.81
N ARG A 72 -7.00 -2.41 -11.29
CA ARG A 72 -8.34 -1.79 -11.44
C ARG A 72 -8.42 -0.53 -10.58
N GLY A 73 -7.90 -0.57 -9.35
CA GLY A 73 -7.82 0.62 -8.48
C GLY A 73 -7.07 1.76 -9.13
N LEU A 74 -5.89 1.51 -9.70
CA LEU A 74 -5.10 2.52 -10.42
C LEU A 74 -5.89 3.16 -11.58
N LYS A 75 -6.57 2.35 -12.41
CA LYS A 75 -7.39 2.86 -13.52
C LYS A 75 -8.58 3.72 -13.06
N LEU A 76 -9.23 3.33 -11.97
CA LEU A 76 -10.35 4.10 -11.45
C LEU A 76 -9.88 5.40 -10.80
N LEU A 77 -8.71 5.37 -10.13
CA LEU A 77 -8.09 6.56 -9.53
C LEU A 77 -7.67 7.56 -10.62
N GLU A 78 -7.05 7.09 -11.71
CA GLU A 78 -6.66 7.87 -12.87
C GLU A 78 -7.86 8.52 -13.57
N ALA A 79 -8.99 7.81 -13.61
CA ALA A 79 -10.24 8.33 -14.16
C ALA A 79 -11.02 9.23 -13.19
N GLY A 80 -10.54 9.46 -11.95
CA GLY A 80 -11.23 10.23 -10.91
C GLY A 80 -12.54 9.61 -10.45
N ARG A 81 -12.71 8.29 -10.61
CA ARG A 81 -13.91 7.54 -10.20
C ARG A 81 -13.84 7.01 -8.77
N ILE A 82 -12.69 7.03 -8.17
CA ILE A 82 -12.46 6.73 -6.76
C ILE A 82 -11.65 7.85 -6.14
N PHE A 83 -11.89 8.08 -4.85
CA PHE A 83 -11.25 9.13 -4.07
C PHE A 83 -9.78 8.82 -3.79
N ALA A 84 -9.50 7.61 -3.29
CA ALA A 84 -8.19 7.23 -2.81
C ALA A 84 -7.91 5.73 -2.98
N LEU A 85 -6.63 5.39 -3.09
CA LEU A 85 -6.11 4.04 -3.22
C LEU A 85 -4.95 3.82 -2.23
N LEU A 86 -4.83 2.58 -1.71
CA LEU A 86 -3.85 2.18 -0.70
C LEU A 86 -3.22 0.83 -1.10
N PRO A 87 -1.91 0.60 -0.99
CA PRO A 87 -0.83 1.53 -0.66
C PRO A 87 0.05 1.85 -1.89
N PRO A 88 -0.14 2.95 -2.63
CA PRO A 88 0.83 3.29 -3.65
C PRO A 88 2.14 3.78 -3.04
N TYR A 89 3.26 3.46 -3.71
CA TYR A 89 4.54 4.14 -3.50
C TYR A 89 4.55 5.49 -4.23
N TYR A 90 5.47 6.36 -3.84
CA TYR A 90 5.59 7.72 -4.38
C TYR A 90 6.28 7.72 -5.76
N TYR A 91 5.48 7.65 -6.82
CA TYR A 91 5.97 7.68 -8.21
C TYR A 91 5.30 8.77 -9.06
N PRO A 92 5.49 10.06 -8.75
CA PRO A 92 4.73 11.15 -9.39
C PRO A 92 4.93 11.23 -10.91
N GLN A 93 6.11 10.87 -11.43
CA GLN A 93 6.36 10.88 -12.88
C GLN A 93 5.64 9.75 -13.63
N ARG A 94 5.42 8.60 -12.98
CA ARG A 94 4.71 7.44 -13.56
C ARG A 94 3.22 7.46 -13.31
N ARG A 95 2.80 8.14 -12.23
CA ARG A 95 1.42 8.24 -11.79
C ARG A 95 1.06 9.68 -11.47
N PRO A 96 1.11 10.60 -12.48
CA PRO A 96 0.88 12.03 -12.26
C PRO A 96 -0.56 12.33 -11.83
N TYR A 97 -1.47 11.38 -11.99
CA TYR A 97 -2.85 11.46 -11.53
C TYR A 97 -3.04 11.20 -10.04
N ILE A 98 -1.99 10.75 -9.33
CA ILE A 98 -2.00 10.60 -7.87
C ILE A 98 -1.38 11.85 -7.24
N HIS A 99 -2.23 12.68 -6.66
CA HIS A 99 -1.85 13.88 -5.91
C HIS A 99 -3.08 14.44 -5.16
N PRO A 100 -2.97 14.77 -3.86
CA PRO A 100 -1.80 14.58 -3.01
C PRO A 100 -1.56 13.10 -2.64
N TYR A 101 -0.48 12.86 -1.93
CA TYR A 101 -0.26 11.68 -1.11
C TYR A 101 -0.46 12.04 0.37
N SER A 102 -0.79 11.07 1.21
CA SER A 102 -0.66 11.22 2.67
C SER A 102 0.80 11.37 3.08
N ASP A 103 1.07 11.58 4.36
CA ASP A 103 2.38 11.30 4.91
C ASP A 103 2.73 9.81 4.75
N PRO A 104 4.04 9.44 4.69
CA PRO A 104 4.45 8.06 4.55
C PRO A 104 3.97 7.22 5.74
N ILE A 105 3.35 6.08 5.45
CA ILE A 105 2.78 5.20 6.48
C ILE A 105 3.85 4.24 6.98
N LEU A 106 4.44 3.44 6.07
CA LEU A 106 5.43 2.39 6.37
C LEU A 106 6.60 2.46 5.39
N ASP A 107 7.76 2.00 5.87
CA ASP A 107 8.91 1.69 5.01
C ASP A 107 8.87 0.22 4.57
N GLU A 108 9.14 -0.03 3.30
CA GLU A 108 9.11 -1.36 2.67
C GLU A 108 10.41 -1.62 1.91
N GLU A 109 11.06 -2.76 2.21
CA GLU A 109 12.34 -3.12 1.59
C GLU A 109 12.13 -3.94 0.32
N VAL A 110 12.37 -3.35 -0.84
CA VAL A 110 12.25 -4.04 -2.12
C VAL A 110 13.51 -4.84 -2.43
N VAL A 111 13.32 -6.13 -2.69
CA VAL A 111 14.39 -7.10 -2.95
C VAL A 111 14.14 -7.89 -4.23
N VAL A 112 15.20 -8.50 -4.73
CA VAL A 112 15.17 -9.45 -5.84
C VAL A 112 15.46 -10.84 -5.30
N TYR A 113 14.51 -11.76 -5.45
CA TYR A 113 14.72 -13.19 -5.21
C TYR A 113 15.06 -13.88 -6.54
N CYS A 114 16.13 -14.65 -6.59
CA CYS A 114 16.51 -15.41 -7.78
C CYS A 114 16.77 -16.87 -7.46
N GLN A 115 16.70 -17.72 -8.48
CA GLN A 115 17.08 -19.12 -8.40
C GLN A 115 18.49 -19.27 -7.83
N ASN A 116 18.71 -20.20 -6.88
CA ASN A 116 20.01 -20.45 -6.29
C ASN A 116 21.04 -20.91 -7.33
N ALA A 117 20.61 -21.62 -8.36
CA ALA A 117 21.47 -22.03 -9.48
C ALA A 117 22.09 -20.84 -10.22
N TRP A 118 21.38 -19.70 -10.29
CA TRP A 118 21.91 -18.45 -10.85
C TRP A 118 22.83 -17.75 -9.86
N LEU A 119 22.42 -17.67 -8.57
CA LEU A 119 23.18 -17.00 -7.50
C LEU A 119 24.53 -17.67 -7.23
N ASN A 120 24.60 -19.00 -7.20
CA ASN A 120 25.80 -19.77 -6.87
C ASN A 120 26.96 -19.56 -7.87
N LYS A 121 26.68 -18.98 -9.04
CA LYS A 121 27.68 -18.61 -10.06
C LYS A 121 28.27 -17.22 -9.84
N ARG A 122 27.84 -16.48 -8.81
CA ARG A 122 28.17 -15.07 -8.57
C ARG A 122 28.54 -14.83 -7.12
N LYS A 123 29.44 -13.85 -6.90
CA LYS A 123 29.80 -13.41 -5.53
C LYS A 123 28.88 -12.28 -5.03
N SER A 124 28.34 -11.50 -5.95
CA SER A 124 27.42 -10.40 -5.73
C SER A 124 26.58 -10.18 -6.98
N ALA A 125 25.49 -9.44 -6.85
CA ALA A 125 24.63 -9.09 -7.98
C ALA A 125 24.34 -7.59 -7.96
N GLU A 126 24.77 -6.88 -9.00
CA GLU A 126 24.52 -5.45 -9.20
C GLU A 126 23.24 -5.25 -10.00
N TRP A 127 22.28 -4.58 -9.42
CA TRP A 127 21.01 -4.28 -10.06
C TRP A 127 21.07 -3.04 -10.95
N PRO A 128 20.49 -3.08 -12.18
CA PRO A 128 19.95 -4.25 -12.88
C PRO A 128 20.96 -4.93 -13.80
N ARG A 129 22.22 -4.50 -13.84
CA ARG A 129 23.24 -4.88 -14.83
C ARG A 129 23.46 -6.39 -14.91
N ASP A 130 23.60 -7.05 -13.77
CA ASP A 130 23.88 -8.48 -13.72
C ASP A 130 22.66 -9.35 -14.04
N PHE A 131 21.49 -8.71 -14.21
CA PHE A 131 20.21 -9.39 -14.50
C PHE A 131 19.81 -9.30 -15.98
N TYR A 132 20.67 -8.78 -16.85
CA TYR A 132 20.43 -8.76 -18.30
C TYR A 132 20.31 -10.18 -18.84
N GLY A 133 19.35 -10.39 -19.73
CA GLY A 133 19.00 -11.69 -20.30
C GLY A 133 18.06 -12.53 -19.44
N LEU A 134 17.67 -12.04 -18.25
CA LEU A 134 16.76 -12.75 -17.35
C LEU A 134 15.29 -12.33 -17.53
N THR A 135 14.41 -13.25 -17.16
CA THR A 135 12.98 -13.00 -17.01
C THR A 135 12.65 -12.70 -15.55
N ILE A 136 12.17 -11.48 -15.27
CA ILE A 136 11.85 -10.99 -13.94
C ILE A 136 10.34 -11.03 -13.73
N GLY A 137 9.87 -11.72 -12.67
CA GLY A 137 8.49 -11.68 -12.22
C GLY A 137 8.18 -10.40 -11.46
N MET A 138 6.97 -9.89 -11.61
CA MET A 138 6.46 -8.73 -10.88
C MET A 138 4.94 -8.84 -10.68
N ASN A 139 4.41 -8.26 -9.61
CA ASN A 139 2.96 -8.19 -9.43
C ASN A 139 2.32 -7.26 -10.46
N ASP A 140 1.13 -7.61 -10.93
CA ASP A 140 0.42 -6.85 -11.97
C ASP A 140 0.14 -5.42 -11.50
N GLY A 141 0.54 -4.44 -12.31
CA GLY A 141 0.42 -3.01 -12.01
C GLY A 141 1.50 -2.44 -11.08
N PHE A 142 2.44 -3.26 -10.57
CA PHE A 142 3.60 -2.75 -9.83
C PHE A 142 4.63 -2.13 -10.78
N SER A 143 5.43 -1.19 -10.25
CA SER A 143 6.44 -0.45 -11.00
C SER A 143 7.76 -0.37 -10.24
N LEU A 144 8.18 -1.49 -9.66
CA LEU A 144 9.41 -1.62 -8.89
C LEU A 144 10.65 -1.62 -9.80
N GLY A 145 11.84 -1.47 -9.22
CA GLY A 145 13.12 -1.67 -9.90
C GLY A 145 13.86 -0.40 -10.35
N GLY A 146 13.22 0.76 -10.32
CA GLY A 146 13.85 2.04 -10.65
C GLY A 146 13.99 2.33 -12.16
N GLN A 147 14.43 3.53 -12.51
CA GLN A 147 14.48 4.02 -13.90
C GLN A 147 15.44 3.21 -14.78
N VAL A 148 16.62 2.83 -14.26
CA VAL A 148 17.63 2.09 -15.02
C VAL A 148 17.13 0.69 -15.41
N PHE A 149 16.40 0.04 -14.49
CA PHE A 149 15.75 -1.24 -14.77
C PHE A 149 14.70 -1.12 -15.88
N TRP A 150 13.82 -0.12 -15.80
CA TRP A 150 12.78 0.06 -16.80
C TRP A 150 13.34 0.43 -18.18
N LYS A 151 14.45 1.18 -18.22
CA LYS A 151 15.19 1.42 -19.47
C LYS A 151 15.72 0.11 -20.05
N ALA A 152 16.31 -0.79 -19.25
CA ALA A 152 16.76 -2.10 -19.69
C ALA A 152 15.62 -2.98 -20.22
N VAL A 153 14.41 -2.85 -19.63
CA VAL A 153 13.20 -3.54 -20.15
C VAL A 153 12.77 -2.98 -21.50
N GLU A 154 12.74 -1.66 -21.68
CA GLU A 154 12.46 -1.02 -22.97
C GLU A 154 13.46 -1.42 -24.06
N GLU A 155 14.73 -1.53 -23.70
CA GLU A 155 15.83 -2.00 -24.58
C GLU A 155 15.84 -3.53 -24.78
N LYS A 156 14.86 -4.26 -24.22
CA LYS A 156 14.73 -5.72 -24.31
C LYS A 156 15.93 -6.50 -23.73
N GLN A 157 16.67 -5.87 -22.83
CA GLN A 157 17.75 -6.52 -22.08
C GLN A 157 17.20 -7.36 -20.91
N ILE A 158 16.00 -7.03 -20.42
CA ILE A 158 15.28 -7.76 -19.37
C ILE A 158 13.84 -7.98 -19.84
N GLU A 159 13.31 -9.18 -19.63
CA GLU A 159 11.89 -9.48 -19.82
C GLU A 159 11.15 -9.36 -18.47
N VAL A 160 9.97 -8.70 -18.43
CA VAL A 160 9.12 -8.67 -17.24
C VAL A 160 7.86 -9.49 -17.48
N LYS A 161 7.57 -10.45 -16.59
CA LYS A 161 6.34 -11.26 -16.58
C LYS A 161 5.49 -10.92 -15.37
N TYR A 162 4.33 -10.37 -15.62
CA TYR A 162 3.38 -10.02 -14.58
C TYR A 162 2.53 -11.22 -14.13
N ALA A 163 2.12 -11.18 -12.86
CA ALA A 163 1.14 -12.09 -12.28
C ALA A 163 0.37 -11.42 -11.13
N ASN A 164 -0.82 -11.92 -10.84
CA ASN A 164 -1.62 -11.43 -9.72
C ASN A 164 -1.08 -11.99 -8.40
N GLY A 165 -0.42 -11.13 -7.63
CA GLY A 165 0.06 -11.39 -6.28
C GLY A 165 1.31 -12.28 -6.17
N ASN A 166 1.77 -12.42 -4.92
CA ASN A 166 3.03 -13.07 -4.59
C ASN A 166 3.01 -14.57 -4.87
N ARG A 167 1.89 -15.22 -4.53
CA ARG A 167 1.75 -16.68 -4.67
C ARG A 167 2.04 -17.16 -6.08
N VAL A 168 1.43 -16.51 -7.07
CA VAL A 168 1.61 -16.90 -8.48
C VAL A 168 3.04 -16.67 -8.94
N ASN A 169 3.66 -15.54 -8.55
CA ASN A 169 5.05 -15.25 -8.89
C ASN A 169 6.03 -16.23 -8.22
N LEU A 170 5.84 -16.58 -6.95
CA LEU A 170 6.68 -17.56 -6.25
C LEU A 170 6.55 -18.97 -6.84
N LEU A 171 5.33 -19.37 -7.27
CA LEU A 171 5.14 -20.64 -7.97
C LEU A 171 5.76 -20.64 -9.37
N LYS A 172 5.76 -19.49 -10.08
CA LYS A 172 6.50 -19.34 -11.34
C LYS A 172 8.00 -19.44 -11.12
N LEU A 173 8.55 -18.78 -10.08
CA LEU A 173 9.96 -18.83 -9.73
C LEU A 173 10.39 -20.26 -9.38
N ARG A 174 9.59 -20.97 -8.56
CA ARG A 174 9.82 -22.39 -8.24
C ARG A 174 9.80 -23.30 -9.46
N GLY A 175 8.94 -23.01 -10.43
CA GLY A 175 8.76 -23.81 -11.65
C GLY A 175 9.60 -23.36 -12.85
N ASP A 176 10.69 -22.61 -12.61
CA ASP A 176 11.62 -22.11 -13.64
C ASP A 176 10.94 -21.33 -14.80
N ARG A 177 9.76 -20.72 -14.52
CA ARG A 177 9.03 -19.91 -15.52
C ARG A 177 9.45 -18.44 -15.50
N ILE A 178 10.15 -18.03 -14.47
CA ILE A 178 10.85 -16.77 -14.29
C ILE A 178 12.17 -17.06 -13.57
N ASP A 179 13.19 -16.27 -13.84
CA ASP A 179 14.53 -16.43 -13.24
C ASP A 179 14.62 -15.75 -11.88
N CYS A 180 13.97 -14.60 -11.74
CA CYS A 180 13.92 -13.83 -10.50
C CYS A 180 12.53 -13.24 -10.27
N TYR A 181 12.26 -12.82 -9.03
CA TYR A 181 11.04 -12.13 -8.61
C TYR A 181 11.37 -10.90 -7.78
N VAL A 182 10.80 -9.75 -8.16
CA VAL A 182 10.98 -8.47 -7.47
C VAL A 182 9.73 -8.13 -6.68
N ASN A 183 9.87 -7.99 -5.37
CA ASN A 183 8.82 -7.46 -4.48
C ASN A 183 9.40 -7.07 -3.12
N ASP A 184 8.53 -6.61 -2.21
CA ASP A 184 8.86 -6.37 -0.83
C ASP A 184 9.29 -7.67 -0.11
N ARG A 185 10.29 -7.55 0.76
CA ARG A 185 10.89 -8.67 1.47
C ARG A 185 9.91 -9.39 2.40
N ILE A 186 9.15 -8.64 3.20
CA ILE A 186 8.21 -9.19 4.19
C ILE A 186 7.07 -9.90 3.48
N SER A 187 6.56 -9.29 2.42
CA SER A 187 5.50 -9.84 1.59
C SER A 187 5.89 -11.18 0.96
N ILE A 188 7.12 -11.30 0.45
CA ILE A 188 7.64 -12.57 -0.08
C ILE A 188 7.78 -13.62 1.04
N LEU A 189 8.38 -13.27 2.18
CA LEU A 189 8.59 -14.19 3.30
C LEU A 189 7.27 -14.71 3.88
N TRP A 190 6.28 -13.83 3.99
CA TRP A 190 4.95 -14.19 4.48
C TRP A 190 4.27 -15.24 3.57
N GLU A 191 4.30 -15.03 2.25
CA GLU A 191 3.72 -16.01 1.32
C GLU A 191 4.52 -17.31 1.26
N LEU A 192 5.85 -17.25 1.35
CA LEU A 192 6.69 -18.45 1.46
C LEU A 192 6.34 -19.29 2.69
N THR A 193 6.11 -18.63 3.82
CA THR A 193 5.70 -19.31 5.06
C THR A 193 4.35 -20.01 4.88
N ARG A 194 3.40 -19.35 4.20
CA ARG A 194 2.10 -19.97 3.87
C ARG A 194 2.25 -21.18 2.96
N LEU A 195 3.00 -21.04 1.87
CA LEU A 195 3.23 -22.12 0.91
C LEU A 195 3.90 -23.34 1.58
N LYS A 196 4.79 -23.13 2.55
CA LYS A 196 5.38 -24.21 3.36
C LYS A 196 4.35 -24.88 4.26
N ARG A 197 3.52 -24.11 4.99
CA ARG A 197 2.46 -24.63 5.85
C ARG A 197 1.44 -25.46 5.08
N GLU A 198 1.16 -25.10 3.83
CA GLU A 198 0.25 -25.80 2.95
C GLU A 198 0.88 -27.05 2.27
N GLY A 199 2.17 -27.34 2.54
CA GLY A 199 2.90 -28.45 1.92
C GLY A 199 3.15 -28.28 0.42
N ILE A 200 2.99 -27.06 -0.12
CA ILE A 200 3.18 -26.78 -1.55
C ILE A 200 4.66 -26.57 -1.86
N VAL A 201 5.43 -26.04 -0.90
CA VAL A 201 6.86 -25.79 -1.02
C VAL A 201 7.58 -26.40 0.18
N ASP A 202 8.26 -27.52 -0.03
CA ASP A 202 9.08 -28.17 1.01
C ASP A 202 10.47 -27.58 1.08
N THR A 203 11.07 -27.33 -0.09
CA THR A 203 12.40 -26.71 -0.24
C THR A 203 12.33 -25.46 -1.08
N VAL A 204 13.08 -24.43 -0.69
CA VAL A 204 13.19 -23.18 -1.42
C VAL A 204 14.53 -23.15 -2.13
N ASN A 205 14.51 -23.24 -3.47
CA ASN A 205 15.70 -23.21 -4.32
C ASN A 205 16.01 -21.81 -4.86
N PHE A 206 15.57 -20.78 -4.14
CA PHE A 206 15.81 -19.37 -4.46
C PHE A 206 16.02 -18.56 -3.18
N SER A 207 16.79 -17.48 -3.29
CA SER A 207 17.13 -16.59 -2.18
C SER A 207 17.25 -15.15 -2.65
N ILE A 208 17.46 -14.23 -1.70
CA ILE A 208 17.69 -12.83 -2.01
C ILE A 208 19.00 -12.69 -2.79
N ALA A 209 18.92 -12.15 -4.00
CA ALA A 209 20.05 -11.77 -4.81
C ALA A 209 20.63 -10.42 -4.37
N THR A 210 19.75 -9.44 -4.20
CA THR A 210 20.12 -8.08 -3.78
C THR A 210 18.90 -7.32 -3.27
N LYS A 211 19.16 -6.27 -2.47
CA LYS A 211 18.23 -5.21 -2.14
C LYS A 211 18.34 -4.11 -3.20
N ILE A 212 17.21 -3.57 -3.64
CA ILE A 212 17.19 -2.57 -4.70
C ILE A 212 16.68 -1.20 -4.26
N SER A 213 15.77 -1.14 -3.31
CA SER A 213 15.29 0.14 -2.75
C SER A 213 14.66 -0.04 -1.38
N LEU A 214 14.49 1.09 -0.70
CA LEU A 214 13.57 1.27 0.41
C LEU A 214 12.46 2.19 -0.10
N GLU A 215 11.24 1.69 -0.13
CA GLU A 215 10.07 2.41 -0.60
C GLU A 215 9.19 2.78 0.58
N GLN A 216 8.31 3.75 0.38
CA GLN A 216 7.32 4.12 1.39
C GLN A 216 5.92 3.96 0.83
N GLY A 217 5.03 3.37 1.63
CA GLY A 217 3.63 3.24 1.27
C GLY A 217 2.80 4.41 1.79
N TYR A 218 1.82 4.84 1.02
CA TYR A 218 0.99 6.01 1.26
C TYR A 218 -0.50 5.71 1.02
N ILE A 219 -1.38 6.62 1.41
CA ILE A 219 -2.65 6.77 0.71
C ILE A 219 -2.40 7.70 -0.47
N GLY A 220 -2.75 7.27 -1.68
CA GLY A 220 -2.71 8.11 -2.87
C GLY A 220 -4.10 8.59 -3.25
N PHE A 221 -4.26 9.89 -3.46
CA PHE A 221 -5.54 10.51 -3.79
C PHE A 221 -5.57 10.89 -5.28
N THR A 222 -6.76 10.85 -5.87
CA THR A 222 -6.93 11.34 -7.24
C THR A 222 -6.79 12.86 -7.29
N ASN A 223 -6.21 13.38 -8.38
CA ASN A 223 -6.26 14.80 -8.72
C ASN A 223 -7.27 15.12 -9.82
N GLN A 224 -8.14 14.17 -10.15
CA GLN A 224 -9.18 14.29 -11.16
C GLN A 224 -10.55 14.47 -10.49
N ASN A 225 -11.46 15.21 -11.16
CA ASN A 225 -12.84 15.39 -10.71
C ASN A 225 -12.96 15.88 -9.25
N LEU A 226 -12.10 16.83 -8.85
CA LEU A 226 -11.98 17.31 -7.47
C LEU A 226 -13.28 17.91 -6.92
N GLU A 227 -14.19 18.35 -7.77
CA GLU A 227 -15.52 18.82 -7.40
C GLU A 227 -16.35 17.74 -6.70
N GLN A 228 -16.06 16.45 -6.92
CA GLN A 228 -16.70 15.33 -6.22
C GLN A 228 -16.09 15.07 -4.84
N TYR A 229 -14.92 15.63 -4.56
CA TYR A 229 -14.15 15.40 -3.33
C TYR A 229 -13.74 16.70 -2.63
N PRO A 230 -14.70 17.62 -2.35
CA PRO A 230 -14.38 18.94 -1.78
C PRO A 230 -13.72 18.85 -0.40
N TYR A 231 -13.83 17.71 0.28
CA TYR A 231 -13.26 17.41 1.58
C TYR A 231 -11.81 16.88 1.53
N GLN A 232 -11.21 16.70 0.33
CA GLN A 232 -9.91 16.03 0.18
C GLN A 232 -8.82 16.63 1.05
N SER A 233 -8.61 17.95 1.03
CA SER A 233 -7.56 18.61 1.80
C SER A 233 -7.76 18.43 3.31
N GLN A 234 -9.02 18.51 3.78
CA GLN A 234 -9.35 18.32 5.18
C GLN A 234 -9.13 16.86 5.60
N PHE A 235 -9.53 15.90 4.77
CA PHE A 235 -9.30 14.48 5.03
C PHE A 235 -7.81 14.17 5.14
N VAL A 236 -6.98 14.64 4.18
CA VAL A 236 -5.52 14.44 4.20
C VAL A 236 -4.90 14.99 5.48
N ALA A 237 -5.28 16.20 5.88
CA ALA A 237 -4.77 16.81 7.13
C ALA A 237 -5.18 16.02 8.37
N SER A 238 -6.45 15.61 8.46
CA SER A 238 -6.97 14.82 9.59
C SER A 238 -6.29 13.45 9.67
N PHE A 239 -6.17 12.74 8.54
CA PHE A 239 -5.47 11.46 8.48
C PHE A 239 -3.99 11.58 8.87
N ASN A 240 -3.26 12.59 8.35
CA ASN A 240 -1.84 12.78 8.69
C ASN A 240 -1.65 13.09 10.18
N SER A 241 -2.57 13.85 10.80
CA SER A 241 -2.56 14.08 12.24
C SER A 241 -2.76 12.79 13.04
N ALA A 242 -3.76 11.99 12.68
CA ALA A 242 -4.02 10.69 13.30
C ALA A 242 -2.84 9.72 13.12
N LEU A 243 -2.24 9.69 11.93
CA LEU A 243 -1.06 8.86 11.64
C LEU A 243 0.15 9.28 12.50
N ALA A 244 0.38 10.59 12.67
CA ALA A 244 1.45 11.09 13.53
C ALA A 244 1.24 10.67 14.99
N GLU A 245 0.00 10.67 15.49
CA GLU A 245 -0.34 10.18 16.83
C GLU A 245 -0.10 8.68 16.96
N LEU A 246 -0.51 7.86 15.99
CA LEU A 246 -0.24 6.42 15.98
C LEU A 246 1.26 6.10 16.00
N LYS A 247 2.07 6.87 15.26
CA LYS A 247 3.53 6.74 15.25
C LYS A 247 4.14 7.13 16.60
N SER A 248 3.78 8.29 17.13
CA SER A 248 4.36 8.80 18.36
C SER A 248 3.98 7.99 19.60
N SER A 249 2.80 7.39 19.62
CA SER A 249 2.34 6.49 20.70
C SER A 249 2.90 5.06 20.62
N GLY A 250 3.59 4.70 19.52
CA GLY A 250 4.07 3.33 19.26
C GLY A 250 2.94 2.35 18.92
N GLN A 251 1.72 2.83 18.67
CA GLN A 251 0.60 1.96 18.29
C GLN A 251 0.78 1.40 16.89
N LEU A 252 1.36 2.18 15.98
CA LEU A 252 1.69 1.73 14.62
C LEU A 252 2.64 0.55 14.66
N ASP A 253 3.73 0.62 15.45
CA ASP A 253 4.71 -0.46 15.56
C ASP A 253 4.07 -1.74 16.09
N LYS A 254 3.21 -1.63 17.12
CA LYS A 254 2.45 -2.78 17.64
C LYS A 254 1.53 -3.43 16.61
N ILE A 255 1.00 -2.66 15.65
CA ILE A 255 0.22 -3.22 14.54
C ILE A 255 1.14 -4.02 13.61
N VAL A 256 2.29 -3.47 13.24
CA VAL A 256 3.27 -4.11 12.34
C VAL A 256 3.81 -5.41 12.97
N ASP A 257 4.21 -5.37 14.24
CA ASP A 257 4.83 -6.51 14.93
C ASP A 257 3.96 -7.77 14.89
N ARG A 258 2.63 -7.63 14.97
CA ARG A 258 1.70 -8.77 14.87
C ARG A 258 1.75 -9.55 13.55
N TYR A 259 2.34 -8.97 12.51
CA TYR A 259 2.42 -9.58 11.18
C TYR A 259 3.81 -10.11 10.83
N ILE A 260 4.84 -9.69 11.58
CA ILE A 260 6.24 -10.05 11.29
C ILE A 260 6.85 -11.01 12.34
N GLU A 261 6.19 -11.21 13.48
CA GLU A 261 6.50 -12.28 14.45
C GLU A 261 5.96 -13.64 13.95
#